data_180001d1c6906b3a06ee3d05e002c329
#
_entry.id   180001d1c6906b3a06ee3d05e002c329
#
_cell.length_a   1.000
_cell.length_b   1.000
_cell.length_c   1.000
_cell.angle_alpha   90.00
_cell.angle_beta   90.00
_cell.angle_gamma   90.00
#
_symmetry.space_group_name_H-M   'P 1'
#
loop_
_entity.id
_entity.type
_entity.pdbx_description
1 polymer ?
#
loop_
_entity_poly.entity_id
_entity_poly.type
_entity_poly.pdbx_seq_one_letter_code
_entity_poly.pdbx_strand_id
1 'polypeptide(L)'
;MNSTASLRQRIGRGRLFRAGYCLALLALAAGPAAQQAPVGLQHLEVALWPEFDRPAVLVIYRFQLSATTPLPARVALPIPAGAGEPHALAYVDPDGQLLNIEDRSFQTQDGWTTVLFSTLGLRGQLEYYADLVRSGDQRSFQFDWPGGVSLESFGYEVQQPPTAVDFSVVPAPSDQSPGPNGLTHLFGTLQPTGPEWTARIELSYQKADELLSADSLPAPEQQPALGQPAPPAGGLDLQTALPWALGGLGVVLLGAGVFWYLRLSRPAPTGAKQERRPAREGRKAGAEIEASPIYCHNCGTRAGASDVFCRQCGTKLRGR
;
A
#
# COMPACT_ATOMS: atom_id res chain seq x y z
N MET A 1 -82.94 -24.12 -38.55
CA MET A 1 -82.35 -22.94 -39.25
C MET A 1 -81.34 -22.32 -38.39
N ASN A 2 -80.09 -22.33 -38.88
CA ASN A 2 -78.97 -21.44 -38.59
C ASN A 2 -78.55 -21.17 -37.14
N SER A 3 -77.40 -21.61 -36.73
CA SER A 3 -76.32 -20.67 -36.47
C SER A 3 -74.99 -21.38 -36.19
N THR A 4 -74.18 -21.31 -37.19
CA THR A 4 -72.71 -21.40 -37.08
C THR A 4 -72.19 -20.02 -36.64
N ALA A 5 -71.41 -19.95 -35.56
CA ALA A 5 -70.28 -19.03 -35.36
C ALA A 5 -69.95 -18.85 -33.86
N SER A 6 -68.86 -19.40 -33.41
CA SER A 6 -67.84 -18.73 -32.60
C SER A 6 -66.90 -19.74 -31.91
N LEU A 7 -66.00 -20.30 -32.70
CA LEU A 7 -64.90 -21.11 -32.17
C LEU A 7 -63.56 -20.57 -32.71
N ARG A 8 -63.27 -19.29 -32.43
CA ARG A 8 -61.97 -18.70 -32.84
C ARG A 8 -61.40 -17.61 -31.93
N GLN A 9 -61.56 -17.74 -30.60
CA GLN A 9 -60.95 -16.73 -29.71
C GLN A 9 -60.48 -17.23 -28.37
N ARG A 10 -59.87 -18.43 -28.26
CA ARG A 10 -59.36 -18.96 -26.98
C ARG A 10 -57.94 -19.49 -27.02
N ILE A 11 -57.10 -19.16 -28.02
CA ILE A 11 -55.75 -19.71 -28.10
C ILE A 11 -54.64 -18.65 -27.82
N GLY A 12 -54.96 -17.38 -27.58
CA GLY A 12 -54.00 -16.32 -27.41
C GLY A 12 -53.60 -15.91 -26.00
N ARG A 13 -54.38 -16.32 -24.96
CA ARG A 13 -54.15 -15.79 -23.60
C ARG A 13 -53.33 -16.68 -22.66
N GLY A 14 -53.12 -17.95 -22.97
CA GLY A 14 -52.41 -18.90 -22.10
C GLY A 14 -50.86 -18.87 -22.23
N ARG A 15 -50.31 -18.32 -23.29
CA ARG A 15 -48.84 -18.30 -23.50
C ARG A 15 -48.15 -17.08 -22.92
N LEU A 16 -48.83 -15.96 -22.80
CA LEU A 16 -48.27 -14.74 -22.17
C LEU A 16 -48.24 -14.83 -20.65
N PHE A 17 -49.15 -15.57 -20.00
CA PHE A 17 -49.13 -15.75 -18.55
C PHE A 17 -48.05 -16.72 -18.06
N ARG A 18 -47.63 -17.71 -18.87
CA ARG A 18 -46.55 -18.64 -18.50
C ARG A 18 -45.14 -18.03 -18.63
N ALA A 19 -44.92 -17.08 -19.54
CA ALA A 19 -43.65 -16.40 -19.66
C ALA A 19 -43.42 -15.38 -18.52
N GLY A 20 -44.48 -14.72 -18.05
CA GLY A 20 -44.42 -13.80 -16.91
C GLY A 20 -44.14 -14.48 -15.56
N TYR A 21 -44.60 -15.68 -15.35
CA TYR A 21 -44.39 -16.44 -14.09
C TYR A 21 -42.94 -16.98 -13.99
N CYS A 22 -42.31 -17.36 -15.11
CA CYS A 22 -40.90 -17.80 -15.11
C CYS A 22 -39.93 -16.63 -14.90
N LEU A 23 -40.25 -15.42 -15.38
CA LEU A 23 -39.40 -14.22 -15.12
C LEU A 23 -39.55 -13.74 -13.66
N ALA A 24 -40.74 -13.85 -13.05
CA ALA A 24 -40.95 -13.46 -11.67
C ALA A 24 -40.29 -14.41 -10.66
N LEU A 25 -40.12 -15.70 -11.00
CA LEU A 25 -39.44 -16.68 -10.16
C LEU A 25 -37.90 -16.56 -10.22
N LEU A 26 -37.31 -16.01 -11.29
CA LEU A 26 -35.88 -15.73 -11.35
C LEU A 26 -35.47 -14.47 -10.58
N ALA A 27 -36.37 -13.53 -10.35
CA ALA A 27 -36.08 -12.31 -9.60
C ALA A 27 -36.09 -12.50 -8.06
N LEU A 28 -36.61 -13.61 -7.56
CA LEU A 28 -36.61 -13.92 -6.11
C LEU A 28 -35.39 -14.69 -5.62
N ALA A 29 -34.44 -15.04 -6.49
CA ALA A 29 -33.25 -15.81 -6.12
C ALA A 29 -32.03 -14.93 -5.74
N ALA A 30 -32.12 -13.59 -5.87
CA ALA A 30 -31.14 -12.69 -5.30
C ALA A 30 -31.53 -12.37 -3.85
N GLY A 31 -31.40 -13.35 -2.97
CA GLY A 31 -31.41 -13.09 -1.54
C GLY A 31 -30.31 -12.07 -1.21
N PRO A 32 -30.52 -11.15 -0.24
CA PRO A 32 -29.45 -10.27 0.20
C PRO A 32 -28.26 -11.16 0.60
N ALA A 33 -27.10 -10.89 0.03
CA ALA A 33 -25.87 -11.55 0.45
C ALA A 33 -25.80 -11.40 1.98
N ALA A 34 -25.95 -12.51 2.70
CA ALA A 34 -25.90 -12.49 4.16
C ALA A 34 -24.54 -11.92 4.54
N GLN A 35 -24.52 -10.68 5.03
CA GLN A 35 -23.31 -10.08 5.56
C GLN A 35 -22.89 -10.93 6.77
N GLN A 36 -21.73 -11.57 6.69
CA GLN A 36 -21.20 -12.32 7.82
C GLN A 36 -21.13 -11.42 9.04
N ALA A 37 -21.68 -11.89 10.16
CA ALA A 37 -21.53 -11.20 11.43
C ALA A 37 -20.04 -11.13 11.79
N PRO A 38 -19.59 -10.06 12.45
CA PRO A 38 -18.22 -9.98 12.95
C PRO A 38 -17.89 -11.14 13.89
N VAL A 39 -16.69 -11.69 13.76
CA VAL A 39 -16.21 -12.79 14.62
C VAL A 39 -15.67 -12.23 15.94
N GLY A 40 -15.71 -13.04 17.01
CA GLY A 40 -15.03 -12.74 18.27
C GLY A 40 -13.52 -12.87 18.14
N LEU A 41 -12.80 -12.27 19.10
CA LEU A 41 -11.35 -12.34 19.18
C LEU A 41 -10.92 -13.33 20.26
N GLN A 42 -9.90 -14.14 19.94
CA GLN A 42 -9.26 -15.01 20.93
C GLN A 42 -8.42 -14.15 21.88
N HIS A 43 -7.73 -13.16 21.35
CA HIS A 43 -6.91 -12.26 22.14
C HIS A 43 -6.95 -10.84 21.56
N LEU A 44 -6.98 -9.86 22.45
CA LEU A 44 -6.72 -8.47 22.11
C LEU A 44 -5.65 -7.94 23.07
N GLU A 45 -4.57 -7.43 22.51
CA GLU A 45 -3.58 -6.65 23.25
C GLU A 45 -3.69 -5.18 22.85
N VAL A 46 -3.78 -4.31 23.83
CA VAL A 46 -3.80 -2.85 23.64
C VAL A 46 -2.48 -2.28 24.10
N ALA A 47 -1.67 -1.79 23.15
CA ALA A 47 -0.45 -1.07 23.48
C ALA A 47 -0.71 0.44 23.51
N LEU A 48 -0.28 1.08 24.57
CA LEU A 48 -0.38 2.52 24.82
C LEU A 48 1.03 3.11 24.84
N TRP A 49 1.38 3.87 23.81
CA TRP A 49 2.70 4.49 23.66
C TRP A 49 2.57 6.02 23.70
N PRO A 50 2.59 6.63 24.90
CA PRO A 50 2.51 8.08 25.04
C PRO A 50 3.78 8.74 24.51
N GLU A 51 3.60 9.85 23.81
CA GLU A 51 4.68 10.67 23.25
C GLU A 51 5.74 9.85 22.49
N PHE A 52 5.26 8.87 21.68
CA PHE A 52 6.19 8.04 20.92
C PHE A 52 6.83 8.82 19.78
N ASP A 53 6.08 9.22 18.76
CA ASP A 53 6.52 9.93 17.56
C ASP A 53 5.84 11.29 17.38
N ARG A 54 4.89 11.61 18.26
CA ARG A 54 4.18 12.90 18.33
C ARG A 54 3.63 13.13 19.74
N PRO A 55 3.24 14.38 20.08
CA PRO A 55 2.73 14.73 21.40
C PRO A 55 1.29 14.24 21.66
N ALA A 56 1.06 12.94 21.47
CA ALA A 56 -0.20 12.22 21.61
C ALA A 56 0.09 10.81 22.12
N VAL A 57 -0.93 10.01 22.37
CA VAL A 57 -0.78 8.59 22.66
C VAL A 57 -1.05 7.79 21.39
N LEU A 58 -0.05 7.04 20.91
CA LEU A 58 -0.25 6.02 19.91
C LEU A 58 -0.89 4.81 20.57
N VAL A 59 -2.10 4.46 20.16
CA VAL A 59 -2.84 3.29 20.62
C VAL A 59 -2.80 2.23 19.53
N ILE A 60 -2.28 1.05 19.87
CA ILE A 60 -2.14 -0.08 18.94
C ILE A 60 -2.97 -1.24 19.46
N TYR A 61 -3.98 -1.65 18.69
CA TYR A 61 -4.71 -2.90 18.93
C TYR A 61 -4.01 -4.02 18.16
N ARG A 62 -3.49 -5.02 18.86
CA ARG A 62 -2.99 -6.26 18.25
C ARG A 62 -4.02 -7.35 18.53
N PHE A 63 -4.75 -7.74 17.49
CA PHE A 63 -5.82 -8.73 17.63
C PHE A 63 -5.38 -10.10 17.10
N GLN A 64 -5.94 -11.14 17.70
CA GLN A 64 -5.78 -12.52 17.26
C GLN A 64 -7.16 -13.20 17.19
N LEU A 65 -7.45 -13.84 16.08
CA LEU A 65 -8.60 -14.70 15.88
C LEU A 65 -8.29 -16.13 16.30
N SER A 66 -9.34 -16.93 16.59
CA SER A 66 -9.18 -18.36 16.82
C SER A 66 -8.56 -19.04 15.59
N ALA A 67 -7.70 -20.03 15.82
CA ALA A 67 -7.07 -20.82 14.76
C ALA A 67 -8.09 -21.54 13.84
N THR A 68 -9.31 -21.74 14.33
CA THR A 68 -10.41 -22.38 13.58
C THR A 68 -11.28 -21.38 12.82
N THR A 69 -11.01 -20.07 12.90
CA THR A 69 -11.79 -19.05 12.20
C THR A 69 -11.62 -19.18 10.68
N PRO A 70 -12.70 -19.35 9.91
CA PRO A 70 -12.62 -19.35 8.46
C PRO A 70 -12.18 -17.97 7.93
N LEU A 71 -11.26 -17.94 6.98
CA LEU A 71 -10.81 -16.72 6.30
C LEU A 71 -11.38 -16.66 4.86
N PRO A 72 -11.72 -15.47 4.34
CA PRO A 72 -11.64 -14.18 5.03
C PRO A 72 -12.64 -14.04 6.19
N ALA A 73 -12.23 -13.39 7.28
CA ALA A 73 -13.08 -13.16 8.45
C ALA A 73 -13.44 -11.69 8.59
N ARG A 74 -14.69 -11.40 8.97
CA ARG A 74 -15.14 -10.04 9.24
C ARG A 74 -14.89 -9.69 10.71
N VAL A 75 -14.17 -8.58 10.94
CA VAL A 75 -13.81 -8.08 12.27
C VAL A 75 -14.43 -6.70 12.49
N ALA A 76 -14.81 -6.42 13.73
CA ALA A 76 -15.31 -5.11 14.15
C ALA A 76 -14.52 -4.67 15.41
N LEU A 77 -13.87 -3.51 15.34
CA LEU A 77 -13.10 -2.95 16.45
C LEU A 77 -13.57 -1.53 16.75
N PRO A 78 -13.97 -1.25 18.01
CA PRO A 78 -14.35 0.10 18.42
C PRO A 78 -13.11 0.95 18.70
N ILE A 79 -13.13 2.20 18.20
CA ILE A 79 -12.18 3.26 18.57
C ILE A 79 -12.95 4.51 18.99
N PRO A 80 -12.40 5.42 19.81
CA PRO A 80 -13.08 6.68 20.12
C PRO A 80 -13.39 7.48 18.84
N ALA A 81 -14.59 8.04 18.74
CA ALA A 81 -14.98 8.83 17.55
C ALA A 81 -14.04 10.03 17.34
N GLY A 82 -13.50 10.60 18.40
CA GLY A 82 -12.53 11.70 18.34
C GLY A 82 -11.18 11.32 17.73
N ALA A 83 -10.85 10.03 17.65
CA ALA A 83 -9.61 9.56 16.99
C ALA A 83 -9.66 9.67 15.46
N GLY A 84 -10.86 9.82 14.88
CA GLY A 84 -11.06 9.85 13.43
C GLY A 84 -10.87 8.48 12.78
N GLU A 85 -10.27 8.47 11.58
CA GLU A 85 -9.91 7.22 10.91
C GLU A 85 -8.64 6.60 11.51
N PRO A 86 -8.53 5.26 11.54
CA PRO A 86 -7.30 4.60 11.97
C PRO A 86 -6.08 5.08 11.16
N HIS A 87 -4.97 5.29 11.85
CA HIS A 87 -3.69 5.62 11.24
C HIS A 87 -3.15 4.46 10.39
N ALA A 88 -3.29 3.23 10.91
CA ALA A 88 -2.95 2.01 10.20
C ALA A 88 -3.95 0.90 10.52
N LEU A 89 -4.18 0.03 9.55
CA LEU A 89 -4.96 -1.19 9.69
C LEU A 89 -4.33 -2.27 8.81
N ALA A 90 -3.86 -3.36 9.42
CA ALA A 90 -3.13 -4.39 8.71
C ALA A 90 -3.40 -5.77 9.30
N TYR A 91 -3.17 -6.82 8.50
CA TYR A 91 -3.13 -8.19 8.95
C TYR A 91 -1.73 -8.79 8.74
N VAL A 92 -1.42 -9.83 9.49
CA VAL A 92 -0.16 -10.59 9.36
C VAL A 92 -0.40 -11.74 8.38
N ASP A 93 0.35 -11.78 7.30
CA ASP A 93 0.32 -12.85 6.32
C ASP A 93 1.03 -14.13 6.82
N PRO A 94 1.00 -15.26 6.08
CA PRO A 94 1.70 -16.48 6.46
C PRO A 94 3.22 -16.33 6.58
N ASP A 95 3.82 -15.36 5.90
CA ASP A 95 5.26 -15.07 5.93
C ASP A 95 5.63 -14.12 7.09
N GLY A 96 4.64 -13.69 7.89
CA GLY A 96 4.82 -12.80 9.03
C GLY A 96 4.89 -11.32 8.68
N GLN A 97 4.55 -10.93 7.45
CA GLN A 97 4.54 -9.54 7.01
C GLN A 97 3.21 -8.87 7.32
N LEU A 98 3.25 -7.58 7.66
CA LEU A 98 2.06 -6.75 7.83
C LEU A 98 1.61 -6.22 6.47
N LEU A 99 0.39 -6.60 6.07
CA LEU A 99 -0.24 -6.17 4.83
C LEU A 99 -1.45 -5.29 5.13
N ASN A 100 -1.51 -4.11 4.50
CA ASN A 100 -2.59 -3.16 4.71
C ASN A 100 -3.95 -3.73 4.31
N ILE A 101 -4.98 -3.37 5.09
CA ILE A 101 -6.39 -3.63 4.80
C ILE A 101 -7.02 -2.32 4.32
N GLU A 102 -7.41 -2.30 3.04
CA GLU A 102 -8.04 -1.14 2.42
C GLU A 102 -9.57 -1.21 2.45
N ASP A 103 -10.14 -2.41 2.36
CA ASP A 103 -11.59 -2.63 2.42
C ASP A 103 -12.07 -2.55 3.87
N ARG A 104 -12.43 -1.32 4.28
CA ARG A 104 -12.92 -0.99 5.61
C ARG A 104 -14.10 -0.04 5.53
N SER A 105 -14.97 -0.10 6.52
CA SER A 105 -16.09 0.81 6.70
C SER A 105 -16.22 1.25 8.16
N PHE A 106 -16.88 2.37 8.38
CA PHE A 106 -16.98 3.02 9.69
C PHE A 106 -18.43 3.22 10.06
N GLN A 107 -18.77 2.95 11.33
CA GLN A 107 -20.08 3.22 11.90
C GLN A 107 -19.87 3.96 13.21
N THR A 108 -20.28 5.22 13.27
CA THR A 108 -20.12 6.06 14.47
C THR A 108 -21.44 6.18 15.22
N GLN A 109 -21.42 5.80 16.49
CA GLN A 109 -22.54 5.88 17.41
C GLN A 109 -22.05 6.09 18.85
N ASP A 110 -22.74 6.90 19.63
CA ASP A 110 -22.53 7.09 21.08
C ASP A 110 -21.06 7.40 21.47
N GLY A 111 -20.37 8.20 20.64
CA GLY A 111 -18.97 8.59 20.88
C GLY A 111 -17.92 7.56 20.47
N TRP A 112 -18.34 6.46 19.84
CA TRP A 112 -17.47 5.40 19.34
C TRP A 112 -17.61 5.23 17.83
N THR A 113 -16.52 4.92 17.17
CA THR A 113 -16.49 4.51 15.76
C THR A 113 -16.10 3.05 15.69
N THR A 114 -17.01 2.22 15.22
CA THR A 114 -16.71 0.82 14.91
C THR A 114 -16.06 0.74 13.54
N VAL A 115 -14.82 0.27 13.51
CA VAL A 115 -14.08 -0.03 12.29
C VAL A 115 -14.40 -1.47 11.87
N LEU A 116 -15.10 -1.61 10.75
CA LEU A 116 -15.49 -2.90 10.18
C LEU A 116 -14.60 -3.21 8.98
N PHE A 117 -13.99 -4.39 8.96
CA PHE A 117 -13.09 -4.81 7.88
C PHE A 117 -13.07 -6.32 7.71
N SER A 118 -12.55 -6.78 6.58
CA SER A 118 -12.29 -8.19 6.31
C SER A 118 -10.79 -8.47 6.38
N THR A 119 -10.39 -9.49 7.13
CA THR A 119 -8.98 -9.91 7.26
C THR A 119 -8.73 -11.24 6.56
N LEU A 120 -7.56 -11.38 5.95
CA LEU A 120 -7.04 -12.61 5.37
C LEU A 120 -6.05 -13.35 6.29
N GLY A 121 -5.73 -12.76 7.44
CA GLY A 121 -4.86 -13.35 8.45
C GLY A 121 -5.56 -13.51 9.80
N LEU A 122 -5.07 -14.47 10.61
CA LEU A 122 -5.60 -14.69 11.96
C LEU A 122 -5.09 -13.68 12.98
N ARG A 123 -4.08 -12.88 12.63
CA ARG A 123 -3.51 -11.82 13.46
C ARG A 123 -3.47 -10.53 12.66
N GLY A 124 -3.59 -9.41 13.36
CA GLY A 124 -3.44 -8.11 12.72
C GLY A 124 -3.38 -6.99 13.75
N GLN A 125 -3.29 -5.76 13.26
CA GLN A 125 -3.25 -4.59 14.11
C GLN A 125 -4.03 -3.43 13.52
N LEU A 126 -4.54 -2.59 14.44
CA LEU A 126 -5.16 -1.32 14.16
C LEU A 126 -4.48 -0.27 15.01
N GLU A 127 -4.12 0.86 14.42
CA GLU A 127 -3.45 1.96 15.10
C GLU A 127 -4.26 3.24 14.99
N TYR A 128 -4.32 4.00 16.07
CA TYR A 128 -4.86 5.35 16.07
C TYR A 128 -4.15 6.22 17.11
N TYR A 129 -4.32 7.53 16.99
CA TYR A 129 -3.80 8.47 17.97
C TYR A 129 -4.93 9.02 18.81
N ALA A 130 -4.63 9.20 20.09
CA ALA A 130 -5.52 9.81 21.06
C ALA A 130 -4.83 10.98 21.78
N ASP A 131 -5.62 11.96 22.17
CA ASP A 131 -5.11 13.16 22.84
C ASP A 131 -4.52 12.84 24.21
N LEU A 132 -3.33 13.34 24.48
CA LEU A 132 -2.69 13.30 25.78
C LEU A 132 -3.06 14.57 26.55
N VAL A 133 -3.62 14.42 27.75
CA VAL A 133 -3.92 15.56 28.63
C VAL A 133 -2.62 16.07 29.25
N ARG A 134 -2.36 17.37 29.11
CA ARG A 134 -1.17 18.05 29.59
C ARG A 134 -1.52 19.22 30.49
N SER A 135 -0.87 19.30 31.66
CA SER A 135 -1.01 20.41 32.60
C SER A 135 0.35 20.71 33.23
N GLY A 136 1.07 21.67 32.68
CA GLY A 136 2.49 21.88 33.00
C GLY A 136 3.29 20.62 32.67
N ASP A 137 4.07 20.12 33.63
CA ASP A 137 4.84 18.88 33.47
C ASP A 137 4.00 17.61 33.66
N GLN A 138 2.78 17.74 34.19
CA GLN A 138 1.89 16.59 34.35
C GLN A 138 1.31 16.14 33.04
N ARG A 139 1.32 14.83 32.81
CA ARG A 139 0.70 14.13 31.69
C ARG A 139 -0.27 13.09 32.21
N SER A 140 -1.42 12.93 31.55
CA SER A 140 -2.36 11.85 31.86
C SER A 140 -3.13 11.41 30.63
N PHE A 141 -3.50 10.15 30.61
CA PHE A 141 -4.33 9.56 29.56
C PHE A 141 -5.22 8.48 30.15
N GLN A 142 -6.42 8.36 29.62
CA GLN A 142 -7.37 7.32 29.95
C GLN A 142 -7.75 6.59 28.67
N PHE A 143 -7.53 5.28 28.65
CA PHE A 143 -8.03 4.37 27.64
C PHE A 143 -9.29 3.70 28.16
N ASP A 144 -10.35 3.69 27.37
CA ASP A 144 -11.59 2.97 27.64
C ASP A 144 -11.83 1.94 26.54
N TRP A 145 -12.18 0.71 26.95
CA TRP A 145 -12.73 -0.31 26.08
C TRP A 145 -14.24 -0.39 26.27
N PRO A 146 -15.07 -0.12 25.26
CA PRO A 146 -16.51 0.04 25.45
C PRO A 146 -17.29 -1.28 25.50
N GLY A 147 -16.65 -2.42 25.22
CA GLY A 147 -17.35 -3.69 25.01
C GLY A 147 -17.90 -3.83 23.58
N GLY A 148 -18.90 -4.68 23.40
CA GLY A 148 -19.53 -4.95 22.11
C GLY A 148 -18.77 -5.95 21.23
N VAL A 149 -17.64 -6.50 21.70
CA VAL A 149 -16.85 -7.51 21.02
C VAL A 149 -16.60 -8.69 21.95
N SER A 150 -16.84 -9.90 21.49
CA SER A 150 -16.51 -11.11 22.24
C SER A 150 -15.00 -11.28 22.31
N LEU A 151 -14.44 -11.29 23.52
CA LEU A 151 -13.02 -11.47 23.80
C LEU A 151 -12.82 -12.66 24.73
N GLU A 152 -11.87 -13.55 24.41
CA GLU A 152 -11.46 -14.64 25.32
C GLU A 152 -10.40 -14.18 26.31
N SER A 153 -9.52 -13.29 25.88
CA SER A 153 -8.46 -12.71 26.70
C SER A 153 -8.14 -11.27 26.30
N PHE A 154 -7.72 -10.46 27.28
CA PHE A 154 -7.34 -9.06 27.08
C PHE A 154 -6.02 -8.78 27.78
N GLY A 155 -5.03 -8.28 27.01
CA GLY A 155 -3.77 -7.78 27.52
C GLY A 155 -3.63 -6.28 27.30
N TYR A 156 -2.77 -5.66 28.11
CA TYR A 156 -2.31 -4.31 27.81
C TYR A 156 -0.79 -4.19 27.97
N GLU A 157 -0.23 -3.31 27.18
CA GLU A 157 1.17 -2.89 27.19
C GLU A 157 1.21 -1.37 27.33
N VAL A 158 2.05 -0.83 28.21
CA VAL A 158 2.27 0.62 28.30
C VAL A 158 3.75 0.91 28.18
N GLN A 159 4.14 1.66 27.15
CA GLN A 159 5.52 2.13 27.00
C GLN A 159 5.74 3.37 27.87
N GLN A 160 6.76 3.34 28.72
CA GLN A 160 7.16 4.50 29.49
C GLN A 160 8.06 5.42 28.64
N PRO A 161 7.73 6.72 28.48
CA PRO A 161 8.63 7.68 27.83
C PRO A 161 9.96 7.80 28.59
N PRO A 162 11.09 7.98 27.88
CA PRO A 162 12.43 7.86 28.47
C PRO A 162 12.73 8.83 29.64
N THR A 163 12.11 10.01 29.63
CA THR A 163 12.34 11.05 30.66
C THR A 163 11.17 11.18 31.62
N ALA A 164 10.18 10.28 31.56
CA ALA A 164 9.03 10.28 32.44
C ALA A 164 9.41 9.81 33.86
N VAL A 165 9.01 10.59 34.86
CA VAL A 165 9.13 10.26 36.31
C VAL A 165 7.73 10.12 36.90
N ASP A 166 7.64 9.48 38.08
CA ASP A 166 6.39 9.20 38.79
C ASP A 166 5.35 8.52 37.88
N PHE A 167 5.84 7.56 37.07
CA PHE A 167 5.01 6.86 36.07
C PHE A 167 4.08 5.87 36.77
N SER A 168 2.79 6.04 36.59
CA SER A 168 1.74 5.23 37.19
C SER A 168 0.77 4.70 36.15
N VAL A 169 0.40 3.42 36.29
CA VAL A 169 -0.60 2.75 35.44
C VAL A 169 -1.62 2.05 36.33
N VAL A 170 -2.90 2.24 36.04
CA VAL A 170 -4.02 1.61 36.74
C VAL A 170 -4.93 0.92 35.69
N PRO A 171 -5.23 -0.38 35.86
CA PRO A 171 -4.79 -1.32 36.88
C PRO A 171 -3.26 -1.50 36.92
N ALA A 172 -2.74 -1.89 38.06
CA ALA A 172 -1.29 -2.08 38.24
C ALA A 172 -0.79 -3.17 37.25
N PRO A 173 0.31 -2.92 36.53
CA PRO A 173 0.91 -3.91 35.64
C PRO A 173 1.41 -5.11 36.46
N SER A 174 1.37 -6.30 35.85
CA SER A 174 1.84 -7.55 36.44
C SER A 174 3.30 -7.84 36.15
N ASP A 175 3.85 -7.21 35.07
CA ASP A 175 5.22 -7.42 34.62
C ASP A 175 5.79 -6.14 34.02
N GLN A 176 7.12 -6.07 33.93
CA GLN A 176 7.88 -4.97 33.34
C GLN A 176 9.15 -5.52 32.70
N SER A 177 9.42 -5.12 31.49
CA SER A 177 10.65 -5.49 30.78
C SER A 177 11.09 -4.41 29.78
N PRO A 178 12.38 -4.36 29.43
CA PRO A 178 12.81 -3.53 28.30
C PRO A 178 12.28 -4.12 26.99
N GLY A 179 11.71 -3.26 26.15
CA GLY A 179 11.29 -3.62 24.81
C GLY A 179 12.48 -3.74 23.84
N PRO A 180 12.22 -4.17 22.60
CA PRO A 180 13.26 -4.27 21.56
C PRO A 180 13.96 -2.95 21.25
N ASN A 181 13.28 -1.85 21.51
CA ASN A 181 13.77 -0.47 21.35
C ASN A 181 14.58 0.05 22.57
N GLY A 182 14.74 -0.79 23.64
CA GLY A 182 15.42 -0.40 24.87
C GLY A 182 14.58 0.45 25.83
N LEU A 183 13.34 0.82 25.47
CA LEU A 183 12.42 1.53 26.34
C LEU A 183 11.75 0.56 27.32
N THR A 184 11.33 1.06 28.47
CA THR A 184 10.62 0.27 29.46
C THR A 184 9.18 0.05 29.02
N HIS A 185 8.73 -1.20 29.02
CA HIS A 185 7.36 -1.61 28.76
C HIS A 185 6.77 -2.30 29.99
N LEU A 186 5.55 -1.90 30.37
CA LEU A 186 4.78 -2.46 31.46
C LEU A 186 3.61 -3.25 30.89
N PHE A 187 3.39 -4.46 31.41
CA PHE A 187 2.37 -5.38 30.87
C PHE A 187 1.35 -5.75 31.93
N GLY A 188 0.12 -5.94 31.51
CA GLY A 188 -0.94 -6.42 32.38
C GLY A 188 -2.00 -7.20 31.62
N THR A 189 -2.80 -7.96 32.34
CA THR A 189 -3.90 -8.73 31.78
C THR A 189 -5.19 -8.48 32.56
N LEU A 190 -6.30 -8.44 31.83
CA LEU A 190 -7.64 -8.34 32.39
C LEU A 190 -8.47 -9.52 31.90
N GLN A 191 -9.48 -9.92 32.66
CA GLN A 191 -10.31 -11.09 32.32
C GLN A 191 -11.67 -10.63 31.78
N PRO A 192 -11.94 -10.74 30.49
CA PRO A 192 -13.25 -10.47 29.92
C PRO A 192 -14.29 -11.44 30.47
N THR A 193 -15.48 -10.92 30.82
CA THR A 193 -16.59 -11.73 31.36
C THR A 193 -17.76 -11.88 30.38
N GLY A 194 -17.58 -11.43 29.14
CA GLY A 194 -18.59 -11.50 28.10
C GLY A 194 -18.45 -10.39 27.08
N PRO A 195 -19.28 -10.33 26.04
CA PRO A 195 -19.15 -9.35 24.97
C PRO A 195 -19.39 -7.91 25.43
N GLU A 196 -20.20 -7.69 26.45
CA GLU A 196 -20.47 -6.36 27.02
C GLU A 196 -19.43 -5.93 28.09
N TRP A 197 -18.38 -6.73 28.28
CA TRP A 197 -17.32 -6.40 29.24
C TRP A 197 -16.57 -5.14 28.81
N THR A 198 -16.37 -4.24 29.75
CA THR A 198 -15.65 -2.98 29.56
C THR A 198 -14.35 -2.97 30.34
N ALA A 199 -13.37 -2.21 29.90
CA ALA A 199 -12.11 -2.01 30.63
C ALA A 199 -11.70 -0.55 30.59
N ARG A 200 -10.96 -0.14 31.63
CA ARG A 200 -10.31 1.16 31.70
C ARG A 200 -8.85 0.98 32.09
N ILE A 201 -7.97 1.71 31.41
CA ILE A 201 -6.55 1.80 31.75
C ILE A 201 -6.22 3.28 31.85
N GLU A 202 -5.71 3.68 33.02
CA GLU A 202 -5.31 5.05 33.28
C GLU A 202 -3.80 5.11 33.44
N LEU A 203 -3.16 6.09 32.84
CA LEU A 203 -1.75 6.36 33.02
C LEU A 203 -1.53 7.83 33.37
N SER A 204 -0.54 8.07 34.21
CA SER A 204 -0.11 9.41 34.56
C SER A 204 1.39 9.44 34.85
N TYR A 205 2.03 10.56 34.55
CA TYR A 205 3.46 10.77 34.77
C TYR A 205 3.81 12.26 34.75
N GLN A 206 5.02 12.58 35.22
CA GLN A 206 5.61 13.90 35.08
C GLN A 206 6.72 13.88 34.02
N LYS A 207 6.79 14.91 33.21
CA LYS A 207 7.79 15.08 32.15
C LYS A 207 8.00 16.55 31.88
N ALA A 208 9.23 17.02 32.13
CA ALA A 208 9.57 18.44 31.99
C ALA A 208 10.01 18.86 30.60
N ASP A 209 10.27 17.89 29.71
CA ASP A 209 10.69 18.13 28.33
C ASP A 209 9.64 17.69 27.31
N GLU A 210 9.90 17.98 26.05
CA GLU A 210 9.06 17.60 24.91
C GLU A 210 9.73 16.50 24.04
N LEU A 211 10.75 15.80 24.57
CA LEU A 211 11.46 14.73 23.85
C LEU A 211 10.51 13.58 23.54
N LEU A 212 10.43 13.21 22.28
CA LEU A 212 9.64 12.04 21.85
C LEU A 212 10.46 10.76 22.05
N SER A 213 9.76 9.65 22.33
CA SER A 213 10.43 8.37 22.54
C SER A 213 11.21 7.93 21.30
N ALA A 214 10.67 8.17 20.10
CA ALA A 214 11.31 7.84 18.82
C ALA A 214 12.64 8.59 18.62
N ASP A 215 12.77 9.82 19.11
CA ASP A 215 13.99 10.63 19.00
C ASP A 215 15.12 10.10 19.89
N SER A 216 14.80 9.32 20.92
CA SER A 216 15.77 8.69 21.83
C SER A 216 16.26 7.33 21.35
N LEU A 217 15.63 6.77 20.31
CA LEU A 217 16.04 5.48 19.75
C LEU A 217 17.34 5.63 18.94
N PRO A 218 18.26 4.65 19.03
CA PRO A 218 19.39 4.62 18.11
C PRO A 218 18.87 4.62 16.68
N ALA A 219 19.47 5.46 15.82
CA ALA A 219 19.16 5.41 14.40
C ALA A 219 19.28 3.95 13.93
N PRO A 220 18.36 3.46 13.09
CA PRO A 220 18.48 2.11 12.54
C PRO A 220 19.90 1.98 11.99
N GLU A 221 20.70 1.07 12.55
CA GLU A 221 21.97 0.73 11.94
C GLU A 221 21.64 0.40 10.50
N GLN A 222 22.10 1.24 9.57
CA GLN A 222 22.03 0.91 8.16
C GLN A 222 22.75 -0.43 8.05
N GLN A 223 21.96 -1.52 8.01
CA GLN A 223 22.53 -2.82 7.68
C GLN A 223 23.36 -2.59 6.41
N PRO A 224 24.66 -2.85 6.41
CA PRO A 224 25.44 -2.78 5.19
C PRO A 224 24.65 -3.61 4.19
N ALA A 225 24.27 -3.01 3.07
CA ALA A 225 23.47 -3.66 2.04
C ALA A 225 24.10 -5.02 1.81
N LEU A 226 23.38 -6.09 2.19
CA LEU A 226 23.83 -7.47 2.03
C LEU A 226 24.09 -7.68 0.53
N GLY A 227 25.33 -7.58 0.12
CA GLY A 227 25.73 -7.80 -1.27
C GLY A 227 26.66 -6.77 -1.91
N GLN A 228 27.07 -5.69 -1.22
CA GLN A 228 28.24 -4.95 -1.72
C GLN A 228 29.50 -5.61 -1.17
N PRO A 229 30.31 -6.31 -2.01
CA PRO A 229 31.65 -6.73 -1.61
C PRO A 229 32.40 -5.51 -1.18
N ALA A 230 33.05 -5.55 -0.02
CA ALA A 230 33.95 -4.48 0.43
C ALA A 230 34.90 -4.13 -0.74
N PRO A 231 35.07 -2.84 -1.09
CA PRO A 231 35.97 -2.48 -2.16
C PRO A 231 37.36 -3.02 -1.82
N PRO A 232 38.03 -3.75 -2.74
CA PRO A 232 39.37 -4.23 -2.49
C PRO A 232 40.27 -3.05 -2.20
N ALA A 233 40.93 -3.07 -1.08
CA ALA A 233 41.88 -2.03 -0.69
C ALA A 233 43.00 -1.93 -1.80
N GLY A 234 42.98 -0.86 -2.60
CA GLY A 234 43.99 -0.54 -3.61
C GLY A 234 43.63 -0.80 -5.08
N GLY A 235 42.37 -1.13 -5.43
CA GLY A 235 41.91 -1.23 -6.82
C GLY A 235 41.40 0.12 -7.35
N LEU A 236 41.73 0.47 -8.60
CA LEU A 236 41.05 1.56 -9.32
C LEU A 236 39.57 1.29 -9.37
N ASP A 237 38.79 2.10 -8.68
CA ASP A 237 37.33 1.97 -8.67
C ASP A 237 36.79 2.26 -10.07
N LEU A 238 36.51 1.18 -10.82
CA LEU A 238 35.99 1.27 -12.20
C LEU A 238 34.68 2.06 -12.29
N GLN A 239 33.86 2.04 -11.23
CA GLN A 239 32.59 2.76 -11.26
C GLN A 239 32.79 4.28 -11.14
N THR A 240 33.81 4.71 -10.38
CA THR A 240 34.16 6.13 -10.28
C THR A 240 35.00 6.59 -11.47
N ALA A 241 35.81 5.70 -12.08
CA ALA A 241 36.64 6.03 -13.23
C ALA A 241 35.91 5.98 -14.57
N LEU A 242 34.87 5.19 -14.72
CA LEU A 242 34.12 4.97 -15.96
C LEU A 242 33.50 6.25 -16.55
N PRO A 243 32.86 7.14 -15.78
CA PRO A 243 32.33 8.41 -16.32
C PRO A 243 33.42 9.31 -16.85
N TRP A 244 34.58 9.36 -16.17
CA TRP A 244 35.72 10.16 -16.60
C TRP A 244 36.43 9.60 -17.83
N ALA A 245 36.52 8.27 -17.94
CA ALA A 245 37.06 7.58 -19.12
C ALA A 245 36.17 7.78 -20.36
N LEU A 246 34.83 7.67 -20.20
CA LEU A 246 33.87 7.91 -21.27
C LEU A 246 33.82 9.40 -21.69
N GLY A 247 33.89 10.32 -20.71
CA GLY A 247 33.96 11.74 -20.96
C GLY A 247 35.26 12.14 -21.73
N GLY A 248 36.38 11.60 -21.30
CA GLY A 248 37.68 11.80 -21.96
C GLY A 248 37.67 11.26 -23.40
N LEU A 249 37.15 10.06 -23.63
CA LEU A 249 37.03 9.49 -24.97
C LEU A 249 36.11 10.34 -25.87
N GLY A 250 35.03 10.88 -25.35
CA GLY A 250 34.11 11.78 -26.06
C GLY A 250 34.83 13.06 -26.54
N VAL A 251 35.65 13.67 -25.70
CA VAL A 251 36.44 14.87 -26.06
C VAL A 251 37.47 14.54 -27.15
N VAL A 252 38.15 13.40 -27.06
CA VAL A 252 39.12 12.96 -28.08
C VAL A 252 38.45 12.72 -29.42
N LEU A 253 37.28 12.08 -29.46
CA LEU A 253 36.53 11.83 -30.69
C LEU A 253 36.02 13.13 -31.33
N LEU A 254 35.55 14.09 -30.51
CA LEU A 254 35.15 15.41 -30.99
C LEU A 254 36.34 16.17 -31.54
N GLY A 255 37.49 16.16 -30.87
CA GLY A 255 38.75 16.80 -31.35
C GLY A 255 39.25 16.18 -32.65
N ALA A 256 39.21 14.85 -32.78
CA ALA A 256 39.56 14.14 -34.00
C ALA A 256 38.58 14.45 -35.15
N GLY A 257 37.28 14.53 -34.87
CA GLY A 257 36.27 14.93 -35.85
C GLY A 257 36.44 16.34 -36.38
N VAL A 258 36.67 17.30 -35.48
CA VAL A 258 36.96 18.71 -35.86
C VAL A 258 38.26 18.81 -36.64
N PHE A 259 39.31 18.11 -36.21
CA PHE A 259 40.60 18.09 -36.92
C PHE A 259 40.47 17.54 -38.35
N TRP A 260 39.73 16.47 -38.50
CA TRP A 260 39.50 15.85 -39.84
C TRP A 260 38.59 16.70 -40.71
N TYR A 261 37.57 17.34 -40.13
CA TYR A 261 36.74 18.33 -40.83
C TYR A 261 37.52 19.50 -41.35
N LEU A 262 38.41 20.12 -40.52
CA LEU A 262 39.27 21.22 -40.93
C LEU A 262 40.32 20.80 -41.99
N ARG A 263 40.77 19.54 -41.96
CA ARG A 263 41.70 18.99 -42.97
C ARG A 263 41.09 18.73 -44.30
N LEU A 264 39.82 18.28 -44.34
CA LEU A 264 39.04 18.07 -45.55
C LEU A 264 38.48 19.36 -46.14
N SER A 265 38.32 20.42 -45.34
CA SER A 265 37.78 21.71 -45.75
C SER A 265 38.83 22.65 -46.37
N ARG A 266 40.10 22.19 -46.57
CA ARG A 266 41.09 22.98 -47.30
C ARG A 266 40.73 22.99 -48.77
N PRO A 267 40.47 24.19 -49.39
CA PRO A 267 40.13 24.28 -50.80
C PRO A 267 41.31 23.81 -51.65
N ALA A 268 41.02 22.87 -52.55
CA ALA A 268 41.96 22.46 -53.60
C ALA A 268 42.13 23.61 -54.60
N PRO A 269 43.36 23.85 -55.14
CA PRO A 269 43.58 24.89 -56.13
C PRO A 269 42.86 24.56 -57.44
N THR A 270 42.16 25.59 -57.93
CA THR A 270 41.46 25.62 -59.23
C THR A 270 42.38 25.32 -60.41
N GLY A 271 42.06 24.30 -61.21
CA GLY A 271 42.69 24.00 -62.47
C GLY A 271 41.75 23.31 -63.45
N ALA A 272 41.12 24.06 -64.23
CA ALA A 272 40.70 23.95 -65.65
C ALA A 272 40.15 22.64 -66.25
N LYS A 273 38.94 22.80 -66.80
CA LYS A 273 38.44 22.44 -68.13
C LYS A 273 37.91 21.04 -68.47
N GLN A 274 36.62 21.09 -68.81
CA GLN A 274 36.00 20.54 -70.03
C GLN A 274 35.91 19.04 -70.14
N GLU A 275 34.76 18.39 -70.50
CA GLU A 275 33.84 18.56 -71.59
C GLU A 275 32.62 17.59 -71.45
N ARG A 276 31.48 18.07 -71.77
CA ARG A 276 30.31 17.54 -72.48
C ARG A 276 30.00 16.02 -72.50
N ARG A 277 28.76 15.71 -72.01
CA ARG A 277 27.55 15.08 -72.65
C ARG A 277 27.69 13.71 -73.36
N PRO A 278 26.59 12.93 -73.55
CA PRO A 278 25.17 13.05 -73.14
C PRO A 278 24.49 11.73 -72.61
N ALA A 279 23.35 11.93 -72.08
CA ALA A 279 22.10 11.14 -72.02
C ALA A 279 22.06 9.66 -72.39
N ARG A 280 21.42 8.86 -71.51
CA ARG A 280 20.32 8.01 -71.96
C ARG A 280 19.39 7.60 -70.81
N GLU A 281 18.15 7.87 -71.05
CA GLU A 281 16.87 7.41 -70.54
C GLU A 281 16.82 6.03 -69.91
N GLY A 282 15.95 5.93 -68.92
CA GLY A 282 15.13 4.75 -68.82
C GLY A 282 14.63 4.34 -67.41
N ARG A 283 13.46 4.89 -67.04
CA ARG A 283 12.33 4.10 -66.50
C ARG A 283 12.48 3.38 -65.17
N LYS A 284 11.79 3.64 -64.11
CA LYS A 284 10.37 3.41 -63.80
C LYS A 284 10.12 3.77 -62.33
N ALA A 285 8.95 4.35 -62.12
CA ALA A 285 8.31 4.65 -60.88
C ALA A 285 8.11 3.40 -59.98
N GLY A 286 8.35 3.55 -58.68
CA GLY A 286 7.86 2.73 -57.64
C GLY A 286 7.48 3.66 -56.50
N ALA A 287 6.17 3.87 -56.31
CA ALA A 287 5.62 4.65 -55.23
C ALA A 287 5.95 3.95 -53.89
N GLU A 288 6.82 4.56 -53.11
CA GLU A 288 6.99 4.24 -51.67
C GLU A 288 5.82 4.87 -50.92
N ILE A 289 4.93 4.00 -50.45
CA ILE A 289 3.90 4.36 -49.48
C ILE A 289 4.66 4.74 -48.17
N GLU A 290 4.66 6.02 -47.83
CA GLU A 290 5.14 6.49 -46.52
C GLU A 290 4.32 5.83 -45.44
N ALA A 291 4.90 4.79 -44.80
CA ALA A 291 4.36 4.18 -43.61
C ALA A 291 4.53 5.18 -42.44
N SER A 292 3.43 5.58 -41.85
CA SER A 292 3.41 6.45 -40.65
C SER A 292 4.35 5.91 -39.58
N PRO A 293 5.12 6.76 -38.90
CA PRO A 293 6.05 6.33 -37.87
C PRO A 293 5.33 5.68 -36.69
N ILE A 294 5.76 4.48 -36.29
CA ILE A 294 5.21 3.72 -35.18
C ILE A 294 5.99 4.09 -33.90
N TYR A 295 5.27 4.43 -32.84
CA TYR A 295 5.87 4.72 -31.52
C TYR A 295 5.45 3.67 -30.50
N CYS A 296 6.35 3.32 -29.58
CA CYS A 296 6.08 2.39 -28.50
C CYS A 296 5.05 3.00 -27.50
N HIS A 297 3.95 2.31 -27.25
CA HIS A 297 2.89 2.78 -26.35
C HIS A 297 3.31 2.80 -24.86
N ASN A 298 4.43 2.16 -24.50
CA ASN A 298 4.91 2.13 -23.13
C ASN A 298 5.99 3.18 -22.83
N CYS A 299 6.93 3.44 -23.76
CA CYS A 299 8.04 4.37 -23.52
C CYS A 299 8.14 5.52 -24.53
N GLY A 300 7.25 5.61 -25.52
CA GLY A 300 7.22 6.67 -26.52
C GLY A 300 8.34 6.65 -27.56
N THR A 301 9.28 5.72 -27.49
CA THR A 301 10.40 5.63 -28.45
C THR A 301 9.92 5.19 -29.82
N ARG A 302 10.46 5.82 -30.90
CA ARG A 302 10.15 5.45 -32.28
C ARG A 302 10.66 4.05 -32.59
N ALA A 303 9.79 3.19 -33.11
CA ALA A 303 10.09 1.83 -33.50
C ALA A 303 10.25 1.73 -35.03
N GLY A 304 11.07 0.81 -35.51
CA GLY A 304 11.23 0.50 -36.90
C GLY A 304 10.00 -0.23 -37.47
N ALA A 305 9.74 -0.09 -38.73
CA ALA A 305 8.58 -0.69 -39.41
C ALA A 305 8.52 -2.23 -39.33
N SER A 306 9.64 -2.89 -39.00
CA SER A 306 9.77 -4.35 -38.89
C SER A 306 9.91 -4.83 -37.44
N ASP A 307 9.94 -3.92 -36.44
CA ASP A 307 10.16 -4.30 -35.06
C ASP A 307 8.88 -4.89 -34.44
N VAL A 308 8.99 -6.06 -33.82
CA VAL A 308 7.92 -6.73 -33.08
C VAL A 308 7.95 -6.32 -31.60
N PHE A 309 9.13 -5.98 -31.09
CA PHE A 309 9.36 -5.52 -29.71
C PHE A 309 10.09 -4.19 -29.72
N CYS A 310 9.82 -3.33 -28.75
CA CYS A 310 10.52 -2.08 -28.58
C CYS A 310 11.98 -2.34 -28.15
N ARG A 311 12.94 -1.82 -28.90
CA ARG A 311 14.38 -2.00 -28.61
C ARG A 311 14.84 -1.30 -27.33
N GLN A 312 14.05 -0.32 -26.84
CA GLN A 312 14.38 0.43 -25.63
C GLN A 312 13.85 -0.20 -24.36
N CYS A 313 12.60 -0.72 -24.36
CA CYS A 313 11.94 -1.22 -23.15
C CYS A 313 11.46 -2.67 -23.24
N GLY A 314 11.69 -3.37 -24.34
CA GLY A 314 11.30 -4.77 -24.53
C GLY A 314 9.79 -5.03 -24.71
N THR A 315 8.93 -4.01 -24.64
CA THR A 315 7.47 -4.17 -24.74
C THR A 315 7.07 -4.55 -26.15
N LYS A 316 6.15 -5.53 -26.30
CA LYS A 316 5.60 -5.94 -27.59
C LYS A 316 4.76 -4.80 -28.20
N LEU A 317 5.07 -4.41 -29.44
CA LEU A 317 4.38 -3.33 -30.13
C LEU A 317 2.98 -3.76 -30.57
N ARG A 318 1.96 -2.90 -30.34
CA ARG A 318 0.58 -3.14 -30.79
C ARG A 318 0.46 -2.74 -32.26
N GLY A 319 0.10 -3.68 -33.12
CA GLY A 319 -0.21 -3.35 -34.50
C GLY A 319 0.24 -4.35 -35.55
N ARG A 320 0.45 -5.61 -35.21
CA ARG A 320 0.45 -6.75 -36.17
C ARG A 320 -0.09 -8.01 -35.54
#